data_2f30508fc7b40b2925df5b21f68e8422
#
_entry.id   2f30508fc7b40b2925df5b21f68e8422
#
_cell.length_a   1.000
_cell.length_b   1.000
_cell.length_c   1.000
_cell.angle_alpha   90.00
_cell.angle_beta   90.00
_cell.angle_gamma   90.00
#
_symmetry.space_group_name_H-M   'P 1'
#
loop_
_entity.id
_entity.type
_entity.pdbx_description
1 polymer ?
#
loop_
_entity_poly.entity_id
_entity_poly.type
_entity_poly.pdbx_seq_one_letter_code
_entity_poly.pdbx_strand_id
1 'polypeptide(L)'
;LDSAGIFVNEKQAVPERSFPQPLRDVTRSPFKEKTMKLPASKLKELKEKFRGDVLLPGDDAYEGARQIWNAMIDKHPALIVRCTTTSDVVLAVNFARNNGLLLAIRGGGHNIAGNAVCDDGIVIDLSRMKSASVDPAARRVMIEGGATLADLDAATQAHALATPLGINSTTGVAGLTLGGGFGWLSRQYGMTIDNLESAEVVTAAGDVVNANATEHADLFWALRGGSGNFGVVTRFEFRLHPVGPDLLSGLIIYPISAAKSVLQQYREFMAKAPDELSVWAVLRKAPPLPFLPAAVHGTGMIGLALLYTGNPTLGEQLIDPLRKFDTPMGMHVGVQPYTAWQQAFDLLLAPGARNYWKSHNFSTLEDGLFDAVIEYIEKLPSPQCEIFFGAIGGATTRPAPDAAAYSHRDALFVMNVHGRWVDPADDARCIGWARDFFKASAPFASGGVYVNFLSADESDRIQNAYGQNYDRLAKVKREYDPDNLFRMNQNILPA
;
A
#
# COMPACT_ATOMS: atom_id res chain seq x y z
N LEU A 1 25.73 2.52 23.09
CA LEU A 1 24.30 2.14 23.11
C LEU A 1 23.59 3.09 22.15
N ASP A 2 23.68 2.78 20.84
CA ASP A 2 23.04 3.60 19.82
C ASP A 2 21.56 3.23 19.73
N SER A 3 20.72 4.23 19.85
CA SER A 3 19.26 4.19 19.72
C SER A 3 18.84 4.10 18.24
N ALA A 4 19.34 3.12 17.52
CA ALA A 4 19.00 2.89 16.13
C ALA A 4 18.19 1.59 16.01
N GLY A 5 17.01 1.74 15.46
CA GLY A 5 16.00 0.81 14.97
C GLY A 5 16.08 -0.68 15.31
N ILE A 6 14.92 -1.31 15.34
CA ILE A 6 14.71 -2.75 15.58
C ILE A 6 15.62 -3.68 14.74
N PHE A 7 16.24 -3.16 13.70
CA PHE A 7 17.18 -3.83 12.81
C PHE A 7 18.48 -3.03 12.71
N VAL A 8 19.43 -3.24 13.63
CA VAL A 8 20.78 -2.67 13.51
C VAL A 8 21.57 -3.44 12.46
N ASN A 9 22.06 -2.70 11.49
CA ASN A 9 22.83 -3.19 10.35
C ASN A 9 24.30 -3.38 10.75
N GLU A 10 24.74 -4.60 11.01
CA GLU A 10 26.15 -4.93 10.79
C GLU A 10 26.35 -5.05 9.28
N LYS A 11 27.14 -4.16 8.70
CA LYS A 11 27.62 -4.24 7.32
C LYS A 11 28.47 -5.52 7.14
N GLN A 12 27.80 -6.65 6.96
CA GLN A 12 28.42 -7.77 6.28
C GLN A 12 28.34 -7.50 4.78
N ALA A 13 29.49 -7.28 4.17
CA ALA A 13 29.65 -7.16 2.75
C ALA A 13 29.03 -8.40 2.08
N VAL A 14 27.94 -8.19 1.36
CA VAL A 14 27.33 -9.21 0.49
C VAL A 14 28.29 -9.35 -0.69
N PRO A 15 28.83 -10.56 -0.97
CA PRO A 15 29.64 -10.76 -2.16
C PRO A 15 28.78 -10.52 -3.40
N GLU A 16 29.29 -9.75 -4.36
CA GLU A 16 28.72 -9.62 -5.70
C GLU A 16 28.52 -11.01 -6.30
N ARG A 17 27.29 -11.50 -6.27
CA ARG A 17 26.91 -12.68 -7.03
C ARG A 17 26.50 -12.23 -8.43
N SER A 18 27.30 -12.59 -9.41
CA SER A 18 26.94 -12.56 -10.82
C SER A 18 25.62 -13.31 -11.02
N PHE A 19 24.62 -12.60 -11.53
CA PHE A 19 23.33 -13.19 -11.88
C PHE A 19 23.53 -14.20 -13.03
N PRO A 20 23.00 -15.43 -12.93
CA PRO A 20 22.96 -16.33 -14.06
C PRO A 20 22.05 -15.75 -15.15
N GLN A 21 22.50 -15.80 -16.39
CA GLN A 21 21.69 -15.42 -17.55
C GLN A 21 20.41 -16.28 -17.60
N PRO A 22 19.25 -15.71 -17.95
CA PRO A 22 18.01 -16.48 -18.04
C PRO A 22 18.11 -17.51 -19.15
N LEU A 23 17.79 -18.77 -18.82
CA LEU A 23 17.59 -19.86 -19.77
C LEU A 23 16.50 -19.45 -20.77
N ARG A 24 16.81 -19.57 -22.07
CA ARG A 24 15.86 -19.29 -23.15
C ARG A 24 14.65 -20.23 -23.02
N ASP A 25 13.51 -19.66 -22.71
CA ASP A 25 12.25 -20.36 -22.62
C ASP A 25 11.71 -20.72 -24.02
N VAL A 26 11.42 -22.01 -24.21
CA VAL A 26 10.92 -22.61 -25.45
C VAL A 26 9.42 -22.85 -25.30
N THR A 27 8.64 -21.77 -25.12
CA THR A 27 7.19 -21.81 -25.32
C THR A 27 6.63 -20.41 -25.66
N ARG A 28 7.08 -19.87 -26.82
CA ARG A 28 6.38 -18.70 -27.38
C ARG A 28 5.20 -19.22 -28.21
N SER A 29 3.99 -18.88 -27.76
CA SER A 29 2.75 -18.95 -28.55
C SER A 29 2.89 -18.17 -29.87
N PRO A 30 2.35 -18.66 -31.02
CA PRO A 30 2.51 -18.03 -32.31
C PRO A 30 1.54 -16.87 -32.59
N PHE A 31 1.06 -16.16 -31.59
CA PHE A 31 0.37 -14.90 -31.84
C PHE A 31 1.42 -13.80 -32.03
N LYS A 32 1.64 -13.39 -33.29
CA LYS A 32 2.36 -12.18 -33.66
C LYS A 32 1.57 -10.99 -33.09
N GLU A 33 1.93 -10.54 -31.91
CA GLU A 33 1.52 -9.24 -31.38
C GLU A 33 2.03 -8.17 -32.36
N LYS A 34 1.11 -7.36 -32.85
CA LYS A 34 1.40 -6.15 -33.61
C LYS A 34 1.99 -5.14 -32.59
N THR A 35 3.29 -5.18 -32.38
CA THR A 35 3.97 -4.11 -31.63
C THR A 35 3.61 -2.79 -32.29
N MET A 36 2.86 -1.95 -31.59
CA MET A 36 2.42 -0.64 -32.08
C MET A 36 3.68 0.28 -32.13
N LYS A 37 4.33 0.32 -33.30
CA LYS A 37 5.51 1.17 -33.49
C LYS A 37 5.05 2.64 -33.53
N LEU A 38 5.31 3.37 -32.49
CA LEU A 38 5.13 4.83 -32.48
C LEU A 38 6.02 5.44 -33.56
N PRO A 39 5.51 6.36 -34.39
CA PRO A 39 6.31 7.06 -35.38
C PRO A 39 7.47 7.83 -34.73
N ALA A 40 8.67 7.71 -35.27
CA ALA A 40 9.87 8.37 -34.73
C ALA A 40 9.70 9.90 -34.63
N SER A 41 8.94 10.51 -35.52
CA SER A 41 8.62 11.95 -35.49
C SER A 41 7.83 12.36 -34.23
N LYS A 42 6.85 11.54 -33.81
CA LYS A 42 6.05 11.81 -32.61
C LYS A 42 6.88 11.66 -31.33
N LEU A 43 7.77 10.64 -31.30
CA LEU A 43 8.70 10.46 -30.18
C LEU A 43 9.70 11.62 -30.08
N LYS A 44 10.19 12.11 -31.23
CA LYS A 44 11.09 13.27 -31.29
C LYS A 44 10.38 14.51 -30.73
N GLU A 45 9.15 14.79 -31.20
CA GLU A 45 8.35 15.91 -30.72
C GLU A 45 8.08 15.83 -29.20
N LEU A 46 7.79 14.64 -28.69
CA LEU A 46 7.62 14.43 -27.24
C LEU A 46 8.92 14.76 -26.49
N LYS A 47 10.05 14.20 -26.92
CA LYS A 47 11.37 14.42 -26.29
C LYS A 47 11.79 15.89 -26.29
N GLU A 48 11.47 16.66 -27.33
CA GLU A 48 11.79 18.08 -27.42
C GLU A 48 11.02 18.96 -26.44
N LYS A 49 9.78 18.56 -26.10
CA LYS A 49 8.89 19.33 -25.19
C LYS A 49 8.95 18.86 -23.74
N PHE A 50 9.42 17.64 -23.49
CA PHE A 50 9.40 16.99 -22.19
C PHE A 50 10.63 17.39 -21.36
N ARG A 51 10.43 17.84 -20.13
CA ARG A 51 11.53 18.27 -19.25
C ARG A 51 12.20 17.12 -18.52
N GLY A 52 11.45 16.06 -18.24
CA GLY A 52 11.95 14.85 -17.62
C GLY A 52 12.59 13.87 -18.62
N ASP A 53 12.65 12.58 -18.27
CA ASP A 53 13.23 11.56 -19.16
C ASP A 53 12.14 10.84 -19.96
N VAL A 54 12.43 10.54 -21.22
CA VAL A 54 11.64 9.63 -22.07
C VAL A 54 12.49 8.41 -22.36
N LEU A 55 12.17 7.31 -21.68
CA LEU A 55 12.90 6.04 -21.78
C LEU A 55 12.20 5.09 -22.74
N LEU A 56 12.98 4.46 -23.63
CA LEU A 56 12.53 3.47 -24.59
C LEU A 56 13.20 2.11 -24.28
N PRO A 57 12.62 0.98 -24.74
CA PRO A 57 13.30 -0.30 -24.69
C PRO A 57 14.68 -0.22 -25.35
N GLY A 58 15.71 -0.62 -24.61
CA GLY A 58 17.11 -0.53 -25.02
C GLY A 58 17.88 0.64 -24.43
N ASP A 59 17.21 1.61 -23.79
CA ASP A 59 17.92 2.64 -23.03
C ASP A 59 18.43 2.05 -21.70
N ASP A 60 19.62 2.44 -21.24
CA ASP A 60 20.28 1.88 -20.04
C ASP A 60 19.40 1.92 -18.79
N ALA A 61 18.60 2.99 -18.62
CA ALA A 61 17.73 3.16 -17.46
C ALA A 61 16.37 2.45 -17.60
N TYR A 62 16.03 1.88 -18.76
CA TYR A 62 14.71 1.33 -19.04
C TYR A 62 14.38 0.12 -18.15
N GLU A 63 15.30 -0.85 -18.04
CA GLU A 63 15.06 -2.08 -17.27
C GLU A 63 14.80 -1.78 -15.79
N GLY A 64 15.57 -0.89 -15.18
CA GLY A 64 15.33 -0.45 -13.81
C GLY A 64 14.02 0.34 -13.64
N ALA A 65 13.68 1.14 -14.67
CA ALA A 65 12.48 1.98 -14.63
C ALA A 65 11.16 1.19 -14.79
N ARG A 66 11.15 0.04 -15.49
CA ARG A 66 9.93 -0.78 -15.62
C ARG A 66 9.66 -1.70 -14.43
N GLN A 67 10.64 -1.93 -13.56
CA GLN A 67 10.47 -2.76 -12.37
C GLN A 67 9.57 -2.08 -11.35
N ILE A 68 8.69 -2.87 -10.72
CA ILE A 68 7.83 -2.45 -9.62
C ILE A 68 8.04 -3.35 -8.40
N TRP A 69 7.45 -2.98 -7.26
CA TRP A 69 7.68 -3.67 -5.99
C TRP A 69 7.40 -5.18 -6.03
N ASN A 70 6.32 -5.59 -6.71
CA ASN A 70 5.96 -7.00 -6.90
C ASN A 70 6.73 -7.62 -8.06
N ALA A 71 7.73 -8.44 -7.78
CA ALA A 71 8.57 -9.08 -8.79
C ALA A 71 7.85 -10.18 -9.62
N MET A 72 6.59 -10.53 -9.33
CA MET A 72 5.77 -11.35 -10.23
C MET A 72 5.41 -10.60 -11.51
N ILE A 73 5.47 -9.29 -11.49
CA ILE A 73 5.03 -8.43 -12.60
C ILE A 73 6.24 -8.09 -13.47
N ASP A 74 6.23 -8.62 -14.68
CA ASP A 74 7.28 -8.42 -15.69
C ASP A 74 6.65 -7.92 -16.99
N LYS A 75 6.28 -6.63 -17.03
CA LYS A 75 5.65 -5.98 -18.18
C LYS A 75 6.64 -5.06 -18.89
N HIS A 76 6.41 -4.88 -20.20
CA HIS A 76 7.32 -4.17 -21.11
C HIS A 76 6.59 -3.00 -21.78
N PRO A 77 6.57 -1.80 -21.17
CA PRO A 77 5.96 -0.61 -21.77
C PRO A 77 6.70 -0.19 -23.06
N ALA A 78 5.96 0.35 -24.03
CA ALA A 78 6.57 0.93 -25.23
C ALA A 78 7.44 2.16 -24.90
N LEU A 79 7.06 2.92 -23.86
CA LEU A 79 7.88 4.00 -23.31
C LEU A 79 7.52 4.28 -21.84
N ILE A 80 8.50 4.82 -21.11
CA ILE A 80 8.34 5.32 -19.74
C ILE A 80 8.71 6.80 -19.74
N VAL A 81 7.83 7.66 -19.28
CA VAL A 81 8.09 9.10 -19.15
C VAL A 81 8.20 9.47 -17.67
N ARG A 82 9.39 9.87 -17.24
CA ARG A 82 9.66 10.32 -15.86
C ARG A 82 9.39 11.80 -15.74
N CYS A 83 8.22 12.13 -15.24
CA CYS A 83 7.78 13.52 -15.09
C CYS A 83 8.51 14.22 -13.96
N THR A 84 8.82 15.52 -14.18
CA THR A 84 9.41 16.42 -13.18
C THR A 84 8.48 17.59 -12.83
N THR A 85 7.43 17.79 -13.63
CA THR A 85 6.47 18.89 -13.47
C THR A 85 5.07 18.43 -13.87
N THR A 86 4.03 19.14 -13.38
CA THR A 86 2.64 18.94 -13.83
C THR A 86 2.51 19.12 -15.35
N SER A 87 3.29 20.02 -15.98
CA SER A 87 3.28 20.20 -17.43
C SER A 87 3.77 18.95 -18.19
N ASP A 88 4.75 18.22 -17.64
CA ASP A 88 5.19 16.94 -18.21
C ASP A 88 4.06 15.90 -18.17
N VAL A 89 3.30 15.88 -17.06
CA VAL A 89 2.13 14.99 -16.91
C VAL A 89 1.06 15.32 -17.94
N VAL A 90 0.75 16.61 -18.15
CA VAL A 90 -0.20 17.08 -19.20
C VAL A 90 0.25 16.62 -20.58
N LEU A 91 1.53 16.80 -20.91
CA LEU A 91 2.09 16.33 -22.19
C LEU A 91 1.95 14.82 -22.36
N ALA A 92 2.24 14.05 -21.31
CA ALA A 92 2.18 12.59 -21.33
C ALA A 92 0.75 12.07 -21.47
N VAL A 93 -0.23 12.64 -20.74
CA VAL A 93 -1.66 12.30 -20.84
C VAL A 93 -2.17 12.58 -22.25
N ASN A 94 -1.89 13.78 -22.78
CA ASN A 94 -2.29 14.15 -24.15
C ASN A 94 -1.62 13.26 -25.20
N PHE A 95 -0.35 12.90 -25.00
CA PHE A 95 0.36 11.99 -25.89
C PHE A 95 -0.28 10.59 -25.89
N ALA A 96 -0.60 10.04 -24.71
CA ALA A 96 -1.28 8.76 -24.58
C ALA A 96 -2.63 8.75 -25.31
N ARG A 97 -3.48 9.75 -25.00
CA ARG A 97 -4.82 9.90 -25.60
C ARG A 97 -4.75 10.03 -27.12
N ASN A 98 -3.92 10.95 -27.63
CA ASN A 98 -3.84 11.25 -29.07
C ASN A 98 -3.24 10.12 -29.90
N ASN A 99 -2.56 9.17 -29.27
CA ASN A 99 -1.98 7.99 -29.94
C ASN A 99 -2.69 6.68 -29.57
N GLY A 100 -3.77 6.71 -28.78
CA GLY A 100 -4.53 5.52 -28.38
C GLY A 100 -3.71 4.53 -27.54
N LEU A 101 -2.72 5.03 -26.78
CA LEU A 101 -1.84 4.16 -25.96
C LEU A 101 -2.54 3.72 -24.69
N LEU A 102 -2.27 2.49 -24.28
CA LEU A 102 -2.56 2.05 -22.92
C LEU A 102 -1.71 2.87 -21.96
N LEU A 103 -2.34 3.41 -20.89
CA LEU A 103 -1.70 4.33 -19.96
C LEU A 103 -1.67 3.74 -18.56
N ALA A 104 -0.48 3.54 -18.01
CA ALA A 104 -0.27 3.24 -16.60
C ALA A 104 0.35 4.44 -15.87
N ILE A 105 -0.02 4.61 -14.59
CA ILE A 105 0.50 5.69 -13.74
C ILE A 105 1.27 5.06 -12.58
N ARG A 106 2.49 5.53 -12.36
CA ARG A 106 3.36 5.06 -11.29
C ARG A 106 3.68 6.19 -10.31
N GLY A 107 3.19 6.06 -9.06
CA GLY A 107 3.73 6.76 -7.91
C GLY A 107 4.88 5.93 -7.30
N GLY A 108 4.63 5.24 -6.18
CA GLY A 108 5.63 4.34 -5.55
C GLY A 108 5.76 2.94 -6.15
N GLY A 109 4.92 2.54 -7.11
CA GLY A 109 5.01 1.23 -7.76
C GLY A 109 4.60 0.02 -6.89
N HIS A 110 3.83 0.21 -5.83
CA HIS A 110 3.40 -0.83 -4.88
C HIS A 110 2.10 -1.55 -5.23
N ASN A 111 1.44 -1.20 -6.35
CA ASN A 111 0.16 -1.84 -6.73
C ASN A 111 0.34 -3.35 -6.91
N ILE A 112 -0.36 -4.15 -6.08
CA ILE A 112 -0.20 -5.60 -6.03
C ILE A 112 -0.65 -6.30 -7.34
N ALA A 113 -1.66 -5.75 -8.03
CA ALA A 113 -2.14 -6.24 -9.31
C ALA A 113 -1.21 -5.88 -10.49
N GLY A 114 -0.17 -5.05 -10.26
CA GLY A 114 0.77 -4.64 -11.30
C GLY A 114 0.24 -3.57 -12.25
N ASN A 115 -0.73 -2.76 -11.82
CA ASN A 115 -1.34 -1.72 -12.65
C ASN A 115 -0.46 -0.45 -12.76
N ALA A 116 0.64 -0.36 -12.01
CA ALA A 116 1.61 0.72 -12.11
C ALA A 116 2.54 0.63 -13.33
N VAL A 117 2.40 -0.43 -14.14
CA VAL A 117 3.13 -0.66 -15.38
C VAL A 117 2.23 -1.41 -16.37
N CYS A 118 2.42 -1.24 -17.68
CA CYS A 118 1.63 -1.90 -18.73
C CYS A 118 2.55 -2.44 -19.82
N ASP A 119 2.04 -3.40 -20.62
CA ASP A 119 2.71 -3.84 -21.84
C ASP A 119 2.32 -2.94 -23.03
N ASP A 120 3.26 -2.69 -23.93
CA ASP A 120 3.09 -1.97 -25.21
C ASP A 120 2.46 -0.57 -25.11
N GLY A 121 2.32 -0.02 -23.88
CA GLY A 121 1.73 1.28 -23.58
C GLY A 121 2.74 2.31 -23.09
N ILE A 122 2.24 3.35 -22.44
CA ILE A 122 3.03 4.40 -21.80
C ILE A 122 2.90 4.32 -20.28
N VAL A 123 4.02 4.46 -19.57
CA VAL A 123 4.03 4.66 -18.11
C VAL A 123 4.33 6.11 -17.81
N ILE A 124 3.43 6.80 -17.13
CA ILE A 124 3.68 8.10 -16.50
C ILE A 124 4.30 7.81 -15.13
N ASP A 125 5.59 8.02 -15.01
CA ASP A 125 6.36 7.82 -13.77
C ASP A 125 6.54 9.15 -13.05
N LEU A 126 5.90 9.27 -11.88
CA LEU A 126 5.94 10.46 -11.03
C LEU A 126 7.10 10.45 -10.04
N SER A 127 7.94 9.41 -10.01
CA SER A 127 8.95 9.18 -8.96
C SER A 127 9.95 10.32 -8.75
N ARG A 128 10.02 11.29 -9.67
CA ARG A 128 10.84 12.51 -9.53
C ARG A 128 10.05 13.72 -8.99
N MET A 129 8.74 13.62 -8.86
CA MET A 129 7.87 14.64 -8.30
C MET A 129 7.64 14.34 -6.81
N LYS A 130 8.58 14.75 -5.94
CA LYS A 130 8.62 14.40 -4.52
C LYS A 130 8.66 15.58 -3.56
N SER A 131 8.52 16.79 -4.08
CA SER A 131 8.58 18.01 -3.27
C SER A 131 7.51 17.98 -2.19
N ALA A 132 7.88 18.36 -0.97
CA ALA A 132 6.99 18.51 0.17
C ALA A 132 7.16 19.91 0.77
N SER A 133 6.06 20.55 1.13
CA SER A 133 6.05 21.86 1.79
C SER A 133 5.10 21.82 2.97
N VAL A 134 5.64 21.93 4.19
CA VAL A 134 4.88 21.90 5.44
C VAL A 134 4.60 23.33 5.90
N ASP A 135 3.34 23.61 6.25
CA ASP A 135 2.93 24.77 7.04
C ASP A 135 2.58 24.30 8.45
N PRO A 136 3.50 24.42 9.42
CA PRO A 136 3.27 23.95 10.78
C PRO A 136 2.20 24.75 11.52
N ALA A 137 2.04 26.02 11.19
CA ALA A 137 1.05 26.88 11.85
C ALA A 137 -0.38 26.51 11.40
N ALA A 138 -0.58 26.27 10.10
CA ALA A 138 -1.84 25.77 9.56
C ALA A 138 -2.03 24.26 9.78
N ARG A 139 -0.99 23.53 10.20
CA ARG A 139 -0.94 22.07 10.28
C ARG A 139 -1.35 21.42 8.97
N ARG A 140 -0.68 21.80 7.90
CA ARG A 140 -0.90 21.28 6.56
C ARG A 140 0.41 20.92 5.89
N VAL A 141 0.34 20.00 4.95
CA VAL A 141 1.44 19.66 4.07
C VAL A 141 0.94 19.58 2.64
N MET A 142 1.63 20.22 1.73
CA MET A 142 1.51 19.95 0.29
C MET A 142 2.63 19.00 -0.11
N ILE A 143 2.28 17.94 -0.85
CA ILE A 143 3.23 16.92 -1.31
C ILE A 143 2.91 16.47 -2.72
N GLU A 144 3.95 16.25 -3.54
CA GLU A 144 3.79 15.79 -4.92
C GLU A 144 3.51 14.29 -5.00
N GLY A 145 2.80 13.88 -6.09
CA GLY A 145 2.24 12.54 -6.27
C GLY A 145 3.24 11.40 -6.44
N GLY A 146 4.51 11.68 -6.66
CA GLY A 146 5.58 10.68 -6.73
C GLY A 146 6.30 10.42 -5.41
N ALA A 147 5.96 11.16 -4.34
CA ALA A 147 6.55 10.97 -3.02
C ALA A 147 6.17 9.62 -2.41
N THR A 148 7.07 9.08 -1.58
CA THR A 148 6.85 7.92 -0.73
C THR A 148 6.36 8.34 0.65
N LEU A 149 5.89 7.37 1.45
CA LEU A 149 5.52 7.63 2.84
C LEU A 149 6.73 8.13 3.65
N ALA A 150 7.94 7.60 3.38
CA ALA A 150 9.16 8.10 4.00
C ALA A 150 9.43 9.58 3.71
N ASP A 151 9.19 10.03 2.46
CA ASP A 151 9.38 11.43 2.07
C ASP A 151 8.41 12.35 2.86
N LEU A 152 7.15 11.91 3.03
CA LEU A 152 6.12 12.65 3.78
C LEU A 152 6.40 12.66 5.29
N ASP A 153 6.71 11.49 5.87
CA ASP A 153 7.02 11.37 7.30
C ASP A 153 8.26 12.20 7.67
N ALA A 154 9.32 12.16 6.85
CA ALA A 154 10.51 12.97 7.08
C ALA A 154 10.23 14.48 7.08
N ALA A 155 9.40 14.96 6.14
CA ALA A 155 9.04 16.36 6.05
C ALA A 155 8.18 16.81 7.24
N THR A 156 7.21 16.02 7.66
CA THR A 156 6.25 16.40 8.71
C THR A 156 6.83 16.21 10.11
N GLN A 157 7.65 15.19 10.33
CA GLN A 157 8.28 14.92 11.63
C GLN A 157 9.37 15.94 12.01
N ALA A 158 9.91 16.69 11.07
CA ALA A 158 10.71 17.87 11.36
C ALA A 158 9.96 18.92 12.23
N HIS A 159 8.63 18.82 12.28
CA HIS A 159 7.73 19.70 13.03
C HIS A 159 6.91 18.95 14.10
N ALA A 160 7.24 17.70 14.43
CA ALA A 160 6.46 16.82 15.32
C ALA A 160 4.99 16.73 14.89
N LEU A 161 4.75 16.63 13.57
CA LEU A 161 3.46 16.50 12.95
C LEU A 161 3.41 15.23 12.09
N ALA A 162 2.22 14.63 11.94
CA ALA A 162 1.99 13.52 11.02
C ALA A 162 0.55 13.51 10.50
N THR A 163 0.31 12.75 9.43
CA THR A 163 -1.02 12.35 8.94
C THR A 163 -1.10 10.83 8.88
N PRO A 164 -2.29 10.19 8.96
CA PRO A 164 -2.41 8.75 8.81
C PRO A 164 -1.85 8.27 7.47
N LEU A 165 -0.92 7.31 7.51
CA LEU A 165 -0.28 6.65 6.36
C LEU A 165 -0.23 5.14 6.58
N GLY A 166 0.26 4.40 5.58
CA GLY A 166 0.51 2.95 5.69
C GLY A 166 1.75 2.62 6.53
N ILE A 167 2.10 1.34 6.57
CA ILE A 167 3.14 0.77 7.45
C ILE A 167 4.45 0.40 6.74
N ASN A 168 4.58 0.68 5.45
CA ASN A 168 5.79 0.45 4.67
C ASN A 168 6.22 1.76 4.04
N SER A 169 7.38 2.26 4.44
CA SER A 169 7.85 3.60 4.11
C SER A 169 8.11 3.82 2.61
N THR A 170 8.35 2.75 1.85
CA THR A 170 8.60 2.79 0.40
C THR A 170 7.32 2.90 -0.44
N THR A 171 6.15 2.75 0.18
CA THR A 171 4.85 2.89 -0.49
C THR A 171 4.67 4.32 -1.00
N GLY A 172 4.08 4.47 -2.20
CA GLY A 172 3.77 5.79 -2.76
C GLY A 172 2.55 6.43 -2.09
N VAL A 173 2.67 7.71 -1.73
CA VAL A 173 1.59 8.51 -1.13
C VAL A 173 0.33 8.48 -2.01
N ALA A 174 0.49 8.66 -3.33
CA ALA A 174 -0.65 8.76 -4.25
C ALA A 174 -1.49 7.49 -4.27
N GLY A 175 -0.87 6.33 -4.56
CA GLY A 175 -1.61 5.06 -4.68
C GLY A 175 -2.27 4.65 -3.37
N LEU A 176 -1.59 4.84 -2.24
CA LEU A 176 -2.14 4.58 -0.92
C LEU A 176 -3.37 5.46 -0.66
N THR A 177 -3.24 6.77 -0.82
CA THR A 177 -4.30 7.75 -0.56
C THR A 177 -5.53 7.49 -1.42
N LEU A 178 -5.35 7.37 -2.74
CA LEU A 178 -6.47 7.25 -3.67
C LEU A 178 -7.34 5.99 -3.42
N GLY A 179 -6.79 4.94 -2.81
CA GLY A 179 -7.55 3.75 -2.41
C GLY A 179 -8.07 3.77 -0.97
N GLY A 180 -7.81 4.86 -0.22
CA GLY A 180 -8.23 4.99 1.18
C GLY A 180 -7.07 5.31 2.12
N GLY A 181 -6.14 4.40 2.25
CA GLY A 181 -4.96 4.51 3.13
C GLY A 181 -5.25 4.32 4.60
N PHE A 182 -4.60 3.35 5.23
CA PHE A 182 -4.69 3.12 6.67
C PHE A 182 -3.35 2.60 7.24
N GLY A 183 -3.15 2.81 8.53
CA GLY A 183 -1.97 2.38 9.27
C GLY A 183 -2.06 2.72 10.75
N TRP A 184 -0.93 2.96 11.39
CA TRP A 184 -0.83 3.10 12.84
C TRP A 184 -1.67 4.22 13.44
N LEU A 185 -1.85 5.33 12.73
CA LEU A 185 -2.58 6.51 13.20
C LEU A 185 -4.07 6.47 12.87
N SER A 186 -4.54 5.45 12.13
CA SER A 186 -5.91 5.48 11.58
C SER A 186 -6.99 5.36 12.62
N ARG A 187 -6.76 4.64 13.71
CA ARG A 187 -7.74 4.54 14.80
C ARG A 187 -8.04 5.90 15.43
N GLN A 188 -7.03 6.74 15.55
CA GLN A 188 -7.16 8.06 16.19
C GLN A 188 -7.63 9.15 15.21
N TYR A 189 -7.11 9.14 13.96
CA TYR A 189 -7.29 10.26 13.04
C TYR A 189 -8.01 9.90 11.74
N GLY A 190 -8.55 8.69 11.62
CA GLY A 190 -9.22 8.22 10.40
C GLY A 190 -8.25 7.67 9.36
N MET A 191 -8.77 7.41 8.17
CA MET A 191 -7.97 6.97 7.04
C MET A 191 -7.17 8.14 6.44
N THR A 192 -6.19 7.86 5.58
CA THR A 192 -5.43 8.91 4.86
C THR A 192 -6.35 9.87 4.11
N ILE A 193 -7.38 9.35 3.46
CA ILE A 193 -8.39 10.15 2.74
C ILE A 193 -9.24 11.05 3.63
N ASP A 194 -9.37 10.75 4.92
CA ASP A 194 -10.15 11.56 5.85
C ASP A 194 -9.37 12.83 6.27
N ASN A 195 -8.08 12.84 5.96
CA ASN A 195 -7.16 13.94 6.20
C ASN A 195 -6.76 14.68 4.91
N LEU A 196 -7.26 14.25 3.73
CA LEU A 196 -7.05 14.94 2.47
C LEU A 196 -7.89 16.22 2.42
N GLU A 197 -7.27 17.36 2.13
CA GLU A 197 -7.91 18.69 2.05
C GLU A 197 -8.09 19.12 0.59
N SER A 198 -7.12 18.87 -0.28
CA SER A 198 -7.19 19.16 -1.71
C SER A 198 -6.25 18.27 -2.54
N ALA A 199 -6.51 18.24 -3.87
CA ALA A 199 -5.66 17.54 -4.83
C ALA A 199 -5.60 18.30 -6.16
N GLU A 200 -4.40 18.46 -6.72
CA GLU A 200 -4.19 18.92 -8.10
C GLU A 200 -4.23 17.71 -9.02
N VAL A 201 -5.06 17.75 -10.06
CA VAL A 201 -5.35 16.59 -10.93
C VAL A 201 -5.19 16.99 -12.40
N VAL A 202 -4.46 16.18 -13.16
CA VAL A 202 -4.48 16.22 -14.63
C VAL A 202 -5.56 15.26 -15.13
N THR A 203 -6.62 15.81 -15.75
CA THR A 203 -7.78 15.04 -16.24
C THR A 203 -7.47 14.29 -17.55
N ALA A 204 -8.39 13.46 -18.03
CA ALA A 204 -8.26 12.80 -19.33
C ALA A 204 -8.26 13.80 -20.51
N ALA A 205 -8.89 14.97 -20.35
CA ALA A 205 -8.81 16.05 -21.32
C ALA A 205 -7.44 16.75 -21.38
N GLY A 206 -6.59 16.54 -20.36
CA GLY A 206 -5.31 17.21 -20.20
C GLY A 206 -5.41 18.54 -19.44
N ASP A 207 -6.56 18.83 -18.86
CA ASP A 207 -6.75 20.02 -18.02
C ASP A 207 -6.18 19.79 -16.63
N VAL A 208 -5.65 20.86 -16.02
CA VAL A 208 -5.20 20.85 -14.62
C VAL A 208 -6.29 21.47 -13.77
N VAL A 209 -6.85 20.69 -12.86
CA VAL A 209 -7.91 21.15 -11.96
C VAL A 209 -7.49 20.95 -10.50
N ASN A 210 -7.99 21.83 -9.62
CA ASN A 210 -7.85 21.67 -8.18
C ASN A 210 -9.17 21.13 -7.61
N ALA A 211 -9.13 19.95 -7.00
CA ALA A 211 -10.30 19.29 -6.40
C ALA A 211 -10.25 19.40 -4.88
N ASN A 212 -11.31 19.97 -4.29
CA ASN A 212 -11.48 20.13 -2.84
C ASN A 212 -12.99 20.12 -2.47
N ALA A 213 -13.33 20.40 -1.23
CA ALA A 213 -14.73 20.35 -0.76
C ALA A 213 -15.68 21.33 -1.46
N THR A 214 -15.17 22.41 -2.11
CA THR A 214 -15.96 23.47 -2.75
C THR A 214 -15.73 23.60 -4.24
N GLU A 215 -14.61 23.07 -4.75
CA GLU A 215 -14.23 23.14 -6.15
C GLU A 215 -14.04 21.71 -6.67
N HIS A 216 -14.66 21.34 -7.78
CA HIS A 216 -14.72 19.97 -8.30
C HIS A 216 -15.05 18.95 -7.18
N ALA A 217 -16.07 19.25 -6.37
CA ALA A 217 -16.37 18.50 -5.15
C ALA A 217 -16.70 17.03 -5.40
N ASP A 218 -17.32 16.68 -6.51
CA ASP A 218 -17.59 15.29 -6.88
C ASP A 218 -16.32 14.55 -7.29
N LEU A 219 -15.39 15.20 -7.99
CA LEU A 219 -14.06 14.64 -8.25
C LEU A 219 -13.31 14.43 -6.92
N PHE A 220 -13.32 15.42 -6.03
CA PHE A 220 -12.70 15.31 -4.71
C PHE A 220 -13.29 14.16 -3.89
N TRP A 221 -14.60 13.99 -3.94
CA TRP A 221 -15.27 12.85 -3.31
C TRP A 221 -14.78 11.51 -3.91
N ALA A 222 -14.68 11.43 -5.24
CA ALA A 222 -14.26 10.23 -5.96
C ALA A 222 -12.79 9.88 -5.72
N LEU A 223 -11.89 10.86 -5.62
CA LEU A 223 -10.47 10.65 -5.30
C LEU A 223 -10.26 10.05 -3.90
N ARG A 224 -11.21 10.22 -2.98
CA ARG A 224 -11.14 9.70 -1.63
C ARG A 224 -11.66 8.25 -1.53
N GLY A 225 -10.95 7.33 -2.22
CA GLY A 225 -11.23 5.89 -2.20
C GLY A 225 -11.56 5.26 -3.54
N GLY A 226 -11.82 6.06 -4.61
CA GLY A 226 -12.12 5.57 -5.94
C GLY A 226 -10.90 5.21 -6.79
N SER A 227 -9.71 5.17 -6.20
CA SER A 227 -8.43 4.85 -6.86
C SER A 227 -8.05 5.82 -8.00
N GLY A 228 -7.13 5.41 -8.87
CA GLY A 228 -6.59 6.20 -9.98
C GLY A 228 -7.49 6.29 -11.22
N ASN A 229 -8.81 6.28 -11.06
CA ASN A 229 -9.76 6.21 -12.17
C ASN A 229 -10.05 7.55 -12.87
N PHE A 230 -9.73 8.69 -12.25
CA PHE A 230 -10.29 9.99 -12.62
C PHE A 230 -9.25 10.97 -13.17
N GLY A 231 -7.98 10.62 -13.12
CA GLY A 231 -6.88 11.51 -13.53
C GLY A 231 -5.57 11.14 -12.86
N VAL A 232 -4.52 11.89 -13.22
CA VAL A 232 -3.20 11.82 -12.58
C VAL A 232 -3.14 12.89 -11.50
N VAL A 233 -3.07 12.48 -10.23
CA VAL A 233 -2.89 13.44 -9.13
C VAL A 233 -1.42 13.79 -9.02
N THR A 234 -1.12 15.06 -9.26
CA THR A 234 0.24 15.60 -9.25
C THR A 234 0.64 16.18 -7.89
N ARG A 235 -0.35 16.58 -7.07
CA ARG A 235 -0.13 17.13 -5.74
C ARG A 235 -1.30 16.86 -4.83
N PHE A 236 -1.01 16.59 -3.55
CA PHE A 236 -1.97 16.43 -2.47
C PHE A 236 -1.73 17.46 -1.37
N GLU A 237 -2.78 17.93 -0.71
CA GLU A 237 -2.72 18.69 0.53
C GLU A 237 -3.38 17.90 1.65
N PHE A 238 -2.64 17.64 2.73
CA PHE A 238 -3.14 16.91 3.89
C PHE A 238 -3.15 17.78 5.14
N ARG A 239 -4.17 17.53 5.98
CA ARG A 239 -4.19 17.96 7.37
C ARG A 239 -3.20 17.16 8.18
N LEU A 240 -2.50 17.84 9.08
CA LEU A 240 -1.55 17.24 9.99
C LEU A 240 -2.04 17.29 11.44
N HIS A 241 -1.57 16.33 12.22
CA HIS A 241 -1.86 16.20 13.65
C HIS A 241 -0.56 16.24 14.45
N PRO A 242 -0.57 16.78 15.69
CA PRO A 242 0.57 16.68 16.61
C PRO A 242 0.83 15.20 16.95
N VAL A 243 1.93 14.66 16.47
CA VAL A 243 2.33 13.25 16.64
C VAL A 243 3.87 13.19 16.69
N GLY A 244 4.40 12.52 17.69
CA GLY A 244 5.84 12.35 17.83
C GLY A 244 6.55 13.53 18.50
N PRO A 245 7.88 13.68 18.33
CA PRO A 245 8.72 12.80 17.50
C PRO A 245 8.86 11.36 18.02
N ASP A 246 8.82 11.17 19.35
CA ASP A 246 9.01 9.88 20.02
C ASP A 246 7.69 9.33 20.54
N LEU A 247 7.41 8.06 20.25
CA LEU A 247 6.17 7.38 20.63
C LEU A 247 6.46 6.00 21.22
N LEU A 248 5.57 5.55 22.11
CA LEU A 248 5.62 4.17 22.61
C LEU A 248 5.15 3.22 21.48
N SER A 249 6.06 2.35 21.05
CA SER A 249 5.78 1.39 19.98
C SER A 249 6.65 0.14 20.14
N GLY A 250 6.31 -0.93 19.43
CA GLY A 250 7.11 -2.15 19.46
C GLY A 250 6.35 -3.43 19.14
N LEU A 251 7.01 -4.54 19.44
CA LEU A 251 6.57 -5.90 19.15
C LEU A 251 6.55 -6.75 20.40
N ILE A 252 5.50 -7.56 20.56
CA ILE A 252 5.40 -8.65 21.54
C ILE A 252 5.16 -9.93 20.75
N ILE A 253 6.03 -10.92 20.89
CA ILE A 253 6.01 -12.15 20.09
C ILE A 253 5.68 -13.35 20.99
N TYR A 254 4.67 -14.11 20.59
CA TYR A 254 4.23 -15.34 21.25
C TYR A 254 4.44 -16.56 20.36
N PRO A 255 4.58 -17.78 20.94
CA PRO A 255 4.64 -19.00 20.17
C PRO A 255 3.29 -19.25 19.46
N ILE A 256 3.33 -19.88 18.30
CA ILE A 256 2.12 -20.18 17.53
C ILE A 256 1.13 -21.09 18.32
N SER A 257 1.62 -21.91 19.22
CA SER A 257 0.80 -22.75 20.10
C SER A 257 -0.14 -21.94 21.00
N ALA A 258 0.19 -20.68 21.29
CA ALA A 258 -0.63 -19.75 22.05
C ALA A 258 -1.59 -18.93 21.17
N ALA A 259 -1.52 -19.06 19.83
CA ALA A 259 -2.16 -18.12 18.90
C ALA A 259 -3.67 -17.99 19.12
N LYS A 260 -4.40 -19.09 19.38
CA LYS A 260 -5.86 -19.03 19.62
C LYS A 260 -6.19 -18.20 20.85
N SER A 261 -5.55 -18.48 21.98
CA SER A 261 -5.73 -17.74 23.22
C SER A 261 -5.32 -16.27 23.08
N VAL A 262 -4.19 -16.00 22.40
CA VAL A 262 -3.72 -14.63 22.15
C VAL A 262 -4.73 -13.85 21.26
N LEU A 263 -5.26 -14.46 20.21
CA LEU A 263 -6.25 -13.82 19.33
C LEU A 263 -7.58 -13.56 20.03
N GLN A 264 -8.05 -14.46 20.91
CA GLN A 264 -9.25 -14.26 21.72
C GLN A 264 -9.07 -13.07 22.66
N GLN A 265 -7.96 -13.03 23.40
CA GLN A 265 -7.64 -11.93 24.31
C GLN A 265 -7.38 -10.62 23.55
N TYR A 266 -6.74 -10.67 22.37
CA TYR A 266 -6.56 -9.53 21.48
C TYR A 266 -7.90 -8.92 21.05
N ARG A 267 -8.84 -9.74 20.60
CA ARG A 267 -10.21 -9.31 20.25
C ARG A 267 -10.88 -8.55 21.40
N GLU A 268 -10.85 -9.15 22.60
CA GLU A 268 -11.46 -8.55 23.80
C GLU A 268 -10.78 -7.26 24.24
N PHE A 269 -9.46 -7.21 24.11
CA PHE A 269 -8.65 -6.04 24.41
C PHE A 269 -8.96 -4.90 23.44
N MET A 270 -8.93 -5.17 22.12
CA MET A 270 -9.18 -4.17 21.10
C MET A 270 -10.60 -3.59 21.13
N ALA A 271 -11.59 -4.35 21.59
CA ALA A 271 -12.95 -3.86 21.78
C ALA A 271 -13.05 -2.71 22.82
N LYS A 272 -12.06 -2.57 23.69
CA LYS A 272 -12.03 -1.58 24.79
C LYS A 272 -10.84 -0.61 24.65
N ALA A 273 -9.95 -0.86 23.71
CA ALA A 273 -8.75 -0.05 23.51
C ALA A 273 -9.11 1.38 23.07
N PRO A 274 -8.46 2.42 23.64
CA PRO A 274 -8.68 3.79 23.20
C PRO A 274 -8.17 3.98 21.76
N ASP A 275 -8.63 5.04 21.10
CA ASP A 275 -8.29 5.31 19.70
C ASP A 275 -6.80 5.62 19.49
N GLU A 276 -6.13 6.12 20.51
CA GLU A 276 -4.70 6.42 20.54
C GLU A 276 -3.83 5.17 20.44
N LEU A 277 -4.37 3.98 20.73
CA LEU A 277 -3.64 2.71 20.66
C LEU A 277 -4.02 1.93 19.41
N SER A 278 -3.05 1.65 18.56
CA SER A 278 -3.13 0.72 17.44
C SER A 278 -2.34 -0.55 17.77
N VAL A 279 -2.97 -1.71 17.63
CA VAL A 279 -2.32 -3.01 17.77
C VAL A 279 -2.73 -3.90 16.59
N TRP A 280 -1.75 -4.44 15.87
CA TRP A 280 -1.98 -5.36 14.77
C TRP A 280 -1.48 -6.76 15.14
N ALA A 281 -2.25 -7.78 14.82
CA ALA A 281 -1.83 -9.16 15.02
C ALA A 281 -1.26 -9.73 13.72
N VAL A 282 -0.04 -10.28 13.75
CA VAL A 282 0.69 -10.82 12.60
C VAL A 282 1.11 -12.24 12.89
N LEU A 283 0.71 -13.19 12.05
CA LEU A 283 1.07 -14.61 12.18
C LEU A 283 1.97 -15.02 11.02
N ARG A 284 3.15 -15.55 11.35
CA ARG A 284 4.18 -15.94 10.37
C ARG A 284 5.26 -16.83 11.00
N LYS A 285 6.30 -17.17 10.24
CA LYS A 285 7.56 -17.68 10.80
C LYS A 285 8.36 -16.53 11.43
N ALA A 286 8.92 -16.78 12.63
CA ALA A 286 9.71 -15.78 13.36
C ALA A 286 10.97 -15.41 12.57
N PRO A 287 11.11 -14.12 12.13
CA PRO A 287 12.34 -13.67 11.51
C PRO A 287 13.47 -13.57 12.55
N PRO A 288 14.73 -13.49 12.11
CA PRO A 288 15.88 -13.36 13.01
C PRO A 288 15.99 -11.96 13.62
N LEU A 289 15.05 -11.62 14.52
CA LEU A 289 15.04 -10.35 15.25
C LEU A 289 16.08 -10.38 16.37
N PRO A 290 16.83 -9.28 16.61
CA PRO A 290 17.89 -9.24 17.61
C PRO A 290 17.43 -9.55 19.05
N PHE A 291 16.17 -9.27 19.37
CA PHE A 291 15.59 -9.50 20.69
C PHE A 291 14.96 -10.90 20.84
N LEU A 292 14.96 -11.72 19.79
CA LEU A 292 14.49 -13.11 19.84
C LEU A 292 15.67 -14.07 20.00
N PRO A 293 15.57 -15.08 20.90
CA PRO A 293 16.56 -16.14 20.98
C PRO A 293 16.72 -16.86 19.64
N ALA A 294 17.94 -17.20 19.24
CA ALA A 294 18.20 -17.90 17.98
C ALA A 294 17.43 -19.21 17.83
N ALA A 295 17.15 -19.89 18.95
CA ALA A 295 16.41 -21.15 18.98
C ALA A 295 14.96 -21.05 18.48
N VAL A 296 14.35 -19.85 18.48
CA VAL A 296 12.97 -19.64 18.01
C VAL A 296 12.91 -19.09 16.59
N HIS A 297 14.03 -18.73 15.96
CA HIS A 297 14.03 -18.26 14.58
C HIS A 297 13.49 -19.33 13.63
N GLY A 298 12.59 -18.93 12.72
CA GLY A 298 11.95 -19.84 11.77
C GLY A 298 10.80 -20.68 12.35
N THR A 299 10.54 -20.64 13.68
CA THR A 299 9.35 -21.30 14.26
C THR A 299 8.09 -20.46 13.99
N GLY A 300 6.90 -21.05 14.12
CA GLY A 300 5.65 -20.32 14.01
C GLY A 300 5.47 -19.34 15.17
N MET A 301 5.00 -18.14 14.86
CA MET A 301 4.74 -17.10 15.85
C MET A 301 3.43 -16.35 15.59
N ILE A 302 2.91 -15.71 16.64
CA ILE A 302 1.99 -14.58 16.57
C ILE A 302 2.65 -13.35 17.19
N GLY A 303 2.74 -12.25 16.44
CA GLY A 303 3.28 -10.98 16.89
C GLY A 303 2.18 -9.96 17.07
N LEU A 304 2.21 -9.21 18.18
CA LEU A 304 1.43 -8.00 18.38
C LEU A 304 2.32 -6.80 18.12
N ALA A 305 2.08 -6.11 17.00
CA ALA A 305 2.77 -4.89 16.63
C ALA A 305 1.93 -3.69 17.09
N LEU A 306 2.50 -2.80 17.89
CA LEU A 306 1.76 -1.73 18.54
C LEU A 306 2.39 -0.36 18.40
N LEU A 307 1.52 0.67 18.40
CA LEU A 307 1.91 2.07 18.52
C LEU A 307 0.86 2.79 19.37
N TYR A 308 1.33 3.60 20.31
CA TYR A 308 0.51 4.47 21.15
C TYR A 308 0.94 5.92 21.00
N THR A 309 -0.01 6.79 20.66
CA THR A 309 0.24 8.22 20.38
C THR A 309 0.07 9.14 21.59
N GLY A 310 -0.44 8.60 22.72
CA GLY A 310 -0.63 9.35 23.95
C GLY A 310 0.63 9.44 24.81
N ASN A 311 0.48 9.80 26.08
CA ASN A 311 1.57 9.87 27.03
C ASN A 311 2.23 8.49 27.23
N PRO A 312 3.54 8.32 26.99
CA PRO A 312 4.20 7.01 27.05
C PRO A 312 4.08 6.29 28.40
N THR A 313 4.11 7.03 29.52
CA THR A 313 3.96 6.42 30.87
C THR A 313 2.56 5.81 31.07
N LEU A 314 1.51 6.47 30.57
CA LEU A 314 0.16 5.92 30.57
C LEU A 314 0.04 4.76 29.59
N GLY A 315 0.74 4.87 28.44
CA GLY A 315 0.82 3.81 27.43
C GLY A 315 1.39 2.52 27.99
N GLU A 316 2.48 2.60 28.77
CA GLU A 316 3.08 1.42 29.41
C GLU A 316 2.09 0.68 30.32
N GLN A 317 1.25 1.41 31.06
CA GLN A 317 0.20 0.81 31.90
C GLN A 317 -0.91 0.22 31.03
N LEU A 318 -1.29 0.88 29.95
CA LEU A 318 -2.35 0.47 29.05
C LEU A 318 -2.00 -0.85 28.32
N ILE A 319 -0.76 -1.00 27.89
CA ILE A 319 -0.31 -2.19 27.14
C ILE A 319 0.13 -3.36 28.04
N ASP A 320 0.20 -3.18 29.36
CA ASP A 320 0.61 -4.24 30.30
C ASP A 320 -0.18 -5.54 30.14
N PRO A 321 -1.52 -5.53 29.92
CA PRO A 321 -2.26 -6.77 29.61
C PRO A 321 -1.74 -7.50 28.37
N LEU A 322 -1.32 -6.75 27.32
CA LEU A 322 -0.79 -7.37 26.08
C LEU A 322 0.46 -8.22 26.34
N ARG A 323 1.24 -7.91 27.37
CA ARG A 323 2.45 -8.65 27.76
C ARG A 323 2.15 -9.97 28.47
N LYS A 324 0.88 -10.18 28.88
CA LYS A 324 0.42 -11.27 29.75
C LYS A 324 -0.60 -12.18 29.08
N PHE A 325 -0.82 -12.06 27.77
CA PHE A 325 -1.73 -12.95 27.06
C PHE A 325 -1.25 -14.41 27.06
N ASP A 326 0.07 -14.60 27.12
CA ASP A 326 0.78 -15.85 27.32
C ASP A 326 2.24 -15.53 27.71
N THR A 327 3.13 -16.51 27.73
CA THR A 327 4.58 -16.31 27.90
C THR A 327 5.20 -15.88 26.57
N PRO A 328 5.67 -14.62 26.42
CA PRO A 328 6.28 -14.17 25.19
C PRO A 328 7.59 -14.90 24.89
N MET A 329 7.85 -15.22 23.61
CA MET A 329 9.16 -15.67 23.15
C MET A 329 10.21 -14.54 23.17
N GLY A 330 9.74 -13.31 23.08
CA GLY A 330 10.52 -12.10 23.18
C GLY A 330 9.65 -10.87 22.96
N MET A 331 10.14 -9.73 23.41
CA MET A 331 9.47 -8.44 23.21
C MET A 331 10.49 -7.31 23.06
N HIS A 332 10.14 -6.35 22.25
CA HIS A 332 10.84 -5.08 22.10
C HIS A 332 9.80 -3.97 22.03
N VAL A 333 9.51 -3.36 23.16
CA VAL A 333 8.54 -2.26 23.30
C VAL A 333 9.19 -1.15 24.09
N GLY A 334 9.12 0.06 23.56
CA GLY A 334 9.71 1.23 24.20
C GLY A 334 9.40 2.52 23.45
N VAL A 335 9.86 3.61 23.99
CA VAL A 335 9.75 4.93 23.35
C VAL A 335 10.84 5.04 22.28
N GLN A 336 10.43 5.32 21.05
CA GLN A 336 11.32 5.43 19.90
C GLN A 336 10.77 6.44 18.88
N PRO A 337 11.60 6.94 17.94
CA PRO A 337 11.14 7.87 16.91
C PRO A 337 10.01 7.26 16.06
N TYR A 338 8.96 8.05 15.81
CA TYR A 338 7.86 7.63 14.95
C TYR A 338 8.33 7.21 13.56
N THR A 339 9.30 7.95 12.98
CA THR A 339 9.88 7.58 11.67
C THR A 339 10.60 6.24 11.69
N ALA A 340 11.24 5.86 12.80
CA ALA A 340 11.86 4.55 12.93
C ALA A 340 10.81 3.44 12.95
N TRP A 341 9.68 3.65 13.64
CA TRP A 341 8.58 2.70 13.65
C TRP A 341 7.90 2.56 12.27
N GLN A 342 7.72 3.68 11.55
CA GLN A 342 7.19 3.66 10.18
C GLN A 342 8.08 2.86 9.19
N GLN A 343 9.36 2.69 9.48
CA GLN A 343 10.32 1.93 8.67
C GLN A 343 10.61 0.53 9.24
N ALA A 344 10.01 0.18 10.38
CA ALA A 344 10.35 -1.05 11.11
C ALA A 344 10.14 -2.35 10.30
N PHE A 345 9.26 -2.32 9.30
CA PHE A 345 8.92 -3.49 8.48
C PHE A 345 9.53 -3.44 7.07
N ASP A 346 10.24 -2.40 6.70
CA ASP A 346 10.76 -2.19 5.34
C ASP A 346 11.66 -3.34 4.87
N LEU A 347 12.55 -3.83 5.74
CA LEU A 347 13.44 -4.93 5.40
C LEU A 347 12.69 -6.25 5.15
N LEU A 348 11.59 -6.50 5.85
CA LEU A 348 10.74 -7.68 5.63
C LEU A 348 9.91 -7.55 4.36
N LEU A 349 9.67 -6.31 3.91
CA LEU A 349 8.82 -5.97 2.77
C LEU A 349 9.63 -5.35 1.62
N ALA A 350 10.94 -5.57 1.57
CA ALA A 350 11.81 -5.04 0.52
C ALA A 350 11.35 -5.45 -0.89
N PRO A 351 11.53 -4.60 -1.92
CA PRO A 351 11.19 -4.95 -3.30
C PRO A 351 11.97 -6.17 -3.80
N GLY A 352 11.52 -6.78 -4.89
CA GLY A 352 12.20 -7.92 -5.54
C GLY A 352 11.71 -9.30 -5.13
N ALA A 353 10.78 -9.41 -4.18
CA ALA A 353 10.05 -10.65 -3.93
C ALA A 353 8.76 -10.71 -4.75
N ARG A 354 8.31 -11.93 -5.00
CA ARG A 354 7.04 -12.25 -5.63
C ARG A 354 5.94 -12.16 -4.57
N ASN A 355 4.81 -11.55 -4.91
CA ASN A 355 3.74 -11.30 -3.95
C ASN A 355 2.38 -11.59 -4.55
N TYR A 356 1.52 -12.23 -3.77
CA TYR A 356 0.12 -12.45 -4.11
C TYR A 356 -0.73 -12.26 -2.85
N TRP A 357 -1.72 -11.38 -2.92
CA TRP A 357 -2.53 -10.97 -1.77
C TRP A 357 -4.00 -11.34 -1.95
N LYS A 358 -4.64 -11.61 -0.83
CA LYS A 358 -6.09 -11.69 -0.67
C LYS A 358 -6.50 -10.98 0.60
N SER A 359 -7.70 -10.42 0.64
CA SER A 359 -8.13 -9.60 1.77
C SER A 359 -9.61 -9.74 2.05
N HIS A 360 -9.94 -9.68 3.34
CA HIS A 360 -11.30 -9.54 3.85
C HIS A 360 -11.37 -8.43 4.89
N ASN A 361 -12.55 -7.81 5.00
CA ASN A 361 -12.90 -6.94 6.11
C ASN A 361 -13.69 -7.71 7.16
N PHE A 362 -13.54 -7.34 8.44
CA PHE A 362 -14.27 -7.95 9.55
C PHE A 362 -14.81 -6.85 10.48
N SER A 363 -16.07 -7.00 10.90
CA SER A 363 -16.67 -6.23 11.99
C SER A 363 -16.42 -6.85 13.36
N THR A 364 -16.08 -8.15 13.39
CA THR A 364 -15.63 -8.90 14.57
C THR A 364 -14.70 -10.02 14.16
N LEU A 365 -13.89 -10.54 15.08
CA LEU A 365 -13.04 -11.72 14.86
C LEU A 365 -13.64 -12.91 15.61
N GLU A 366 -14.19 -13.88 14.89
CA GLU A 366 -14.85 -15.05 15.48
C GLU A 366 -13.88 -16.18 15.77
N ASP A 367 -14.19 -17.07 16.73
CA ASP A 367 -13.33 -18.19 17.10
C ASP A 367 -13.10 -19.17 15.96
N GLY A 368 -14.09 -19.38 15.09
CA GLY A 368 -13.96 -20.21 13.89
C GLY A 368 -12.94 -19.66 12.89
N LEU A 369 -12.81 -18.32 12.81
CA LEU A 369 -11.75 -17.69 12.03
C LEU A 369 -10.37 -18.00 12.61
N PHE A 370 -10.24 -18.01 13.95
CA PHE A 370 -8.97 -18.33 14.60
C PHE A 370 -8.54 -19.76 14.33
N ASP A 371 -9.47 -20.72 14.32
CA ASP A 371 -9.19 -22.12 13.99
C ASP A 371 -8.68 -22.23 12.54
N ALA A 372 -9.31 -21.55 11.58
CA ALA A 372 -8.86 -21.51 10.21
C ALA A 372 -7.45 -20.86 10.07
N VAL A 373 -7.21 -19.74 10.75
CA VAL A 373 -5.89 -19.07 10.75
C VAL A 373 -4.79 -20.00 11.21
N ILE A 374 -5.00 -20.71 12.32
CA ILE A 374 -4.00 -21.63 12.90
C ILE A 374 -3.70 -22.78 11.93
N GLU A 375 -4.74 -23.38 11.35
CA GLU A 375 -4.57 -24.45 10.36
C GLU A 375 -3.69 -24.02 9.18
N TYR A 376 -3.89 -22.82 8.67
CA TYR A 376 -3.14 -22.34 7.49
C TYR A 376 -1.76 -21.78 7.81
N ILE A 377 -1.54 -21.28 9.03
CA ILE A 377 -0.20 -20.86 9.48
C ILE A 377 0.73 -22.06 9.67
N GLU A 378 0.23 -23.22 10.09
CA GLU A 378 1.02 -24.44 10.14
C GLU A 378 1.49 -24.91 8.76
N LYS A 379 0.76 -24.55 7.70
CA LYS A 379 1.00 -24.92 6.30
C LYS A 379 1.66 -23.81 5.47
N LEU A 380 2.29 -22.81 6.11
CA LEU A 380 2.96 -21.69 5.38
C LEU A 380 3.90 -22.21 4.29
N PRO A 381 3.69 -21.84 3.02
CA PRO A 381 4.49 -22.36 1.91
C PRO A 381 5.87 -21.69 1.80
N SER A 382 6.04 -20.51 2.40
CA SER A 382 7.29 -19.75 2.44
C SER A 382 7.46 -19.11 3.82
N PRO A 383 8.67 -18.97 4.36
CA PRO A 383 8.91 -18.26 5.61
C PRO A 383 8.55 -16.77 5.54
N GLN A 384 8.38 -16.22 4.33
CA GLN A 384 7.98 -14.83 4.11
C GLN A 384 6.46 -14.66 4.02
N CYS A 385 5.68 -15.75 3.88
CA CYS A 385 4.22 -15.69 3.92
C CYS A 385 3.73 -15.36 5.33
N GLU A 386 2.64 -14.59 5.39
CA GLU A 386 2.03 -14.18 6.65
C GLU A 386 0.52 -13.94 6.51
N ILE A 387 -0.17 -13.93 7.63
CA ILE A 387 -1.54 -13.44 7.76
C ILE A 387 -1.49 -12.33 8.80
N PHE A 388 -2.03 -11.15 8.49
CA PHE A 388 -2.17 -10.10 9.48
C PHE A 388 -3.59 -9.57 9.59
N PHE A 389 -3.92 -9.09 10.79
CA PHE A 389 -5.14 -8.36 11.10
C PHE A 389 -4.75 -6.95 11.54
N GLY A 390 -5.03 -5.97 10.68
CA GLY A 390 -4.89 -4.56 11.01
C GLY A 390 -6.16 -4.05 11.69
N ALA A 391 -6.08 -3.69 12.96
CA ALA A 391 -7.19 -3.03 13.64
C ALA A 391 -7.33 -1.59 13.15
N ILE A 392 -8.45 -1.27 12.50
CA ILE A 392 -8.70 0.05 11.89
C ILE A 392 -9.87 0.80 12.49
N GLY A 393 -10.66 0.20 13.37
CA GLY A 393 -11.83 0.84 14.03
C GLY A 393 -11.57 2.28 14.53
N GLY A 394 -12.31 2.74 15.52
CA GLY A 394 -12.13 4.10 16.07
C GLY A 394 -12.55 5.19 15.07
N ALA A 395 -11.69 6.17 14.78
CA ALA A 395 -12.03 7.30 13.92
C ALA A 395 -12.38 6.91 12.47
N THR A 396 -11.91 5.75 11.95
CA THR A 396 -12.23 5.32 10.58
C THR A 396 -13.71 4.99 10.39
N THR A 397 -14.42 4.65 11.46
CA THR A 397 -15.84 4.28 11.43
C THR A 397 -16.80 5.46 11.63
N ARG A 398 -16.28 6.67 11.93
CA ARG A 398 -17.11 7.85 12.20
C ARG A 398 -17.71 8.51 10.96
N PRO A 399 -17.00 8.60 9.81
CA PRO A 399 -17.59 9.15 8.60
C PRO A 399 -18.73 8.26 8.09
N ALA A 400 -19.79 8.89 7.53
CA ALA A 400 -20.85 8.15 6.85
C ALA A 400 -20.28 7.37 5.63
N PRO A 401 -20.87 6.21 5.27
CA PRO A 401 -20.37 5.38 4.17
C PRO A 401 -20.31 6.08 2.80
N ASP A 402 -21.07 7.16 2.62
CA ASP A 402 -21.12 7.97 1.41
C ASP A 402 -20.36 9.31 1.51
N ALA A 403 -19.73 9.59 2.65
CA ALA A 403 -18.93 10.81 2.86
C ALA A 403 -17.68 10.88 1.97
N ALA A 404 -17.21 9.73 1.48
CA ALA A 404 -16.11 9.58 0.53
C ALA A 404 -16.41 8.36 -0.37
N ALA A 405 -15.63 8.16 -1.42
CA ALA A 405 -15.79 6.99 -2.28
C ALA A 405 -15.49 5.67 -1.57
N TYR A 406 -14.64 5.67 -0.55
CA TYR A 406 -14.42 4.51 0.33
C TYR A 406 -15.65 4.26 1.22
N SER A 407 -16.35 3.15 1.01
CA SER A 407 -17.66 2.87 1.63
C SER A 407 -17.62 1.98 2.87
N HIS A 408 -16.56 1.19 3.08
CA HIS A 408 -16.50 0.15 4.12
C HIS A 408 -16.12 0.73 5.50
N ARG A 409 -16.99 1.60 6.04
CA ARG A 409 -16.77 2.29 7.31
C ARG A 409 -17.13 1.47 8.56
N ASP A 410 -17.79 0.34 8.38
CA ASP A 410 -18.16 -0.64 9.42
C ASP A 410 -17.06 -1.66 9.72
N ALA A 411 -15.99 -1.69 8.93
CA ALA A 411 -14.87 -2.58 9.15
C ALA A 411 -14.06 -2.17 10.40
N LEU A 412 -13.93 -3.08 11.36
CA LEU A 412 -13.07 -2.89 12.53
C LEU A 412 -11.68 -3.48 12.31
N PHE A 413 -11.57 -4.49 11.43
CA PHE A 413 -10.31 -5.13 11.07
C PHE A 413 -10.23 -5.35 9.58
N VAL A 414 -9.04 -5.15 9.02
CA VAL A 414 -8.68 -5.58 7.67
C VAL A 414 -7.68 -6.71 7.79
N MET A 415 -7.99 -7.85 7.19
CA MET A 415 -7.06 -8.97 7.07
C MET A 415 -6.37 -8.92 5.71
N ASN A 416 -5.08 -9.19 5.69
CA ASN A 416 -4.35 -9.50 4.47
C ASN A 416 -3.75 -10.90 4.59
N VAL A 417 -4.01 -11.72 3.57
CA VAL A 417 -3.32 -12.98 3.33
C VAL A 417 -2.16 -12.66 2.41
N HIS A 418 -0.98 -12.53 2.98
CA HIS A 418 0.21 -12.09 2.27
C HIS A 418 1.05 -13.30 1.85
N GLY A 419 0.80 -13.83 0.65
CA GLY A 419 1.73 -14.72 -0.03
C GLY A 419 2.95 -13.93 -0.48
N ARG A 420 4.14 -14.33 -0.02
CA ARG A 420 5.42 -13.71 -0.37
C ARG A 420 6.51 -14.76 -0.46
N TRP A 421 7.26 -14.75 -1.55
CA TRP A 421 8.32 -15.73 -1.85
C TRP A 421 9.31 -15.18 -2.88
N VAL A 422 10.40 -15.91 -3.13
CA VAL A 422 11.46 -15.48 -4.06
C VAL A 422 11.48 -16.33 -5.33
N ASP A 423 11.41 -17.66 -5.21
CA ASP A 423 11.56 -18.58 -6.35
C ASP A 423 10.26 -18.69 -7.15
N PRO A 424 10.26 -18.41 -8.48
CA PRO A 424 9.10 -18.62 -9.34
C PRO A 424 8.52 -20.04 -9.31
N ALA A 425 9.32 -21.04 -9.01
CA ALA A 425 8.86 -22.42 -8.87
C ALA A 425 7.84 -22.61 -7.74
N ASP A 426 7.81 -21.71 -6.77
CA ASP A 426 6.87 -21.71 -5.65
C ASP A 426 5.54 -20.98 -5.95
N ASP A 427 5.37 -20.39 -7.14
CA ASP A 427 4.18 -19.59 -7.48
C ASP A 427 2.87 -20.35 -7.21
N ALA A 428 2.73 -21.53 -7.80
CA ALA A 428 1.49 -22.30 -7.67
C ALA A 428 1.17 -22.67 -6.20
N ARG A 429 2.18 -23.01 -5.41
CA ARG A 429 2.05 -23.37 -3.99
C ARG A 429 1.65 -22.16 -3.13
N CYS A 430 2.32 -21.02 -3.32
CA CYS A 430 2.06 -19.81 -2.54
C CYS A 430 0.72 -19.16 -2.91
N ILE A 431 0.39 -19.11 -4.19
CA ILE A 431 -0.91 -18.61 -4.68
C ILE A 431 -2.04 -19.54 -4.21
N GLY A 432 -1.87 -20.85 -4.32
CA GLY A 432 -2.84 -21.85 -3.85
C GLY A 432 -3.14 -21.67 -2.36
N TRP A 433 -2.11 -21.61 -1.52
CA TRP A 433 -2.25 -21.38 -0.09
C TRP A 433 -3.06 -20.10 0.24
N ALA A 434 -2.74 -19.00 -0.42
CA ALA A 434 -3.43 -17.74 -0.18
C ALA A 434 -4.91 -17.80 -0.60
N ARG A 435 -5.22 -18.45 -1.74
CA ARG A 435 -6.60 -18.65 -2.21
C ARG A 435 -7.40 -19.56 -1.30
N ASP A 436 -6.80 -20.65 -0.81
CA ASP A 436 -7.48 -21.63 0.04
C ASP A 436 -7.79 -21.01 1.41
N PHE A 437 -6.85 -20.29 2.01
CA PHE A 437 -7.14 -19.59 3.26
C PHE A 437 -8.18 -18.48 3.07
N PHE A 438 -8.10 -17.72 1.99
CA PHE A 438 -9.10 -16.71 1.65
C PHE A 438 -10.52 -17.30 1.60
N LYS A 439 -10.69 -18.50 1.00
CA LYS A 439 -11.98 -19.22 0.98
C LYS A 439 -12.37 -19.71 2.38
N ALA A 440 -11.44 -20.26 3.15
CA ALA A 440 -11.71 -20.74 4.49
C ALA A 440 -12.13 -19.62 5.47
N SER A 441 -11.60 -18.41 5.29
CA SER A 441 -11.94 -17.25 6.13
C SER A 441 -13.20 -16.49 5.68
N ALA A 442 -13.69 -16.71 4.46
CA ALA A 442 -14.83 -15.99 3.87
C ALA A 442 -16.14 -16.08 4.70
N PRO A 443 -16.51 -17.22 5.35
CA PRO A 443 -17.73 -17.28 6.17
C PRO A 443 -17.77 -16.30 7.34
N PHE A 444 -16.61 -15.81 7.79
CA PHE A 444 -16.49 -14.90 8.94
C PHE A 444 -16.35 -13.44 8.54
N ALA A 445 -16.21 -13.16 7.22
CA ALA A 445 -16.00 -11.81 6.70
C ALA A 445 -17.29 -10.99 6.72
N SER A 446 -17.18 -9.68 7.00
CA SER A 446 -18.30 -8.73 6.95
C SER A 446 -18.68 -8.29 5.53
N GLY A 447 -17.96 -8.78 4.51
CA GLY A 447 -18.09 -8.34 3.12
C GLY A 447 -17.16 -7.17 2.79
N GLY A 448 -17.22 -6.72 1.53
CA GLY A 448 -16.31 -5.69 1.04
C GLY A 448 -14.86 -6.16 0.90
N VAL A 449 -14.04 -5.27 0.39
CA VAL A 449 -12.60 -5.50 0.25
C VAL A 449 -11.87 -4.16 0.21
N TYR A 450 -10.67 -4.11 0.77
CA TYR A 450 -9.80 -2.96 0.61
C TYR A 450 -9.20 -2.93 -0.80
N VAL A 451 -9.53 -1.90 -1.58
CA VAL A 451 -9.23 -1.83 -3.01
C VAL A 451 -7.74 -1.96 -3.34
N ASN A 452 -6.86 -1.45 -2.47
CA ASN A 452 -5.40 -1.55 -2.66
C ASN A 452 -4.84 -2.97 -2.43
N PHE A 453 -5.64 -3.89 -1.88
CA PHE A 453 -5.23 -5.29 -1.68
C PHE A 453 -5.80 -6.25 -2.73
N LEU A 454 -6.53 -5.74 -3.72
CA LEU A 454 -7.04 -6.56 -4.82
C LEU A 454 -5.92 -6.99 -5.76
N SER A 455 -5.75 -8.28 -5.94
CA SER A 455 -4.87 -8.89 -6.94
C SER A 455 -5.51 -8.85 -8.35
N ALA A 456 -4.71 -9.10 -9.38
CA ALA A 456 -5.14 -8.99 -10.78
C ALA A 456 -6.29 -9.94 -11.17
N ASP A 457 -6.44 -11.06 -10.47
CA ASP A 457 -7.47 -12.10 -10.71
C ASP A 457 -8.78 -11.85 -9.93
N GLU A 458 -8.99 -10.64 -9.40
CA GLU A 458 -10.19 -10.27 -8.62
C GLU A 458 -11.04 -9.20 -9.30
N SER A 459 -11.06 -9.17 -10.62
CA SER A 459 -11.87 -8.21 -11.39
C SER A 459 -13.37 -8.29 -11.09
N ASP A 460 -13.87 -9.47 -10.71
CA ASP A 460 -15.24 -9.72 -10.27
C ASP A 460 -15.58 -9.06 -8.91
N ARG A 461 -14.58 -8.67 -8.12
CA ARG A 461 -14.74 -8.02 -6.81
C ARG A 461 -14.64 -6.49 -6.86
N ILE A 462 -14.39 -5.89 -8.03
CA ILE A 462 -14.22 -4.43 -8.15
C ILE A 462 -15.45 -3.67 -7.66
N GLN A 463 -16.66 -4.10 -8.04
CA GLN A 463 -17.89 -3.48 -7.55
C GLN A 463 -18.03 -3.60 -6.03
N ASN A 464 -17.66 -4.75 -5.44
CA ASN A 464 -17.69 -4.96 -4.00
C ASN A 464 -16.67 -4.06 -3.27
N ALA A 465 -15.53 -3.73 -3.90
CA ALA A 465 -14.54 -2.82 -3.32
C ALA A 465 -15.08 -1.40 -3.16
N TYR A 466 -15.93 -0.96 -4.08
CA TYR A 466 -16.56 0.36 -4.03
C TYR A 466 -17.96 0.35 -3.37
N GLY A 467 -18.55 -0.84 -3.20
CA GLY A 467 -19.84 -1.05 -2.54
C GLY A 467 -20.95 -0.17 -3.11
N GLN A 468 -21.76 0.42 -2.24
CA GLN A 468 -22.90 1.28 -2.62
C GLN A 468 -22.50 2.56 -3.38
N ASN A 469 -21.22 2.92 -3.39
CA ASN A 469 -20.72 4.13 -4.03
C ASN A 469 -20.35 3.94 -5.51
N TYR A 470 -20.42 2.69 -6.04
CA TYR A 470 -19.98 2.38 -7.40
C TYR A 470 -20.74 3.19 -8.49
N ASP A 471 -22.05 3.31 -8.40
CA ASP A 471 -22.86 4.02 -9.41
C ASP A 471 -22.55 5.53 -9.43
N ARG A 472 -22.27 6.14 -8.27
CA ARG A 472 -21.84 7.52 -8.21
C ARG A 472 -20.43 7.69 -8.80
N LEU A 473 -19.53 6.75 -8.52
CA LEU A 473 -18.18 6.73 -9.11
C LEU A 473 -18.24 6.62 -10.64
N ALA A 474 -19.13 5.77 -11.19
CA ALA A 474 -19.30 5.62 -12.63
C ALA A 474 -19.79 6.92 -13.31
N LYS A 475 -20.63 7.71 -12.62
CA LYS A 475 -21.08 9.03 -13.10
C LYS A 475 -19.92 10.04 -13.10
N VAL A 476 -19.14 10.12 -12.03
CA VAL A 476 -17.96 10.98 -11.98
C VAL A 476 -16.92 10.54 -13.02
N LYS A 477 -16.73 9.23 -13.21
CA LYS A 477 -15.86 8.70 -14.26
C LYS A 477 -16.29 9.17 -15.64
N ARG A 478 -17.59 9.15 -15.94
CA ARG A 478 -18.14 9.66 -17.23
C ARG A 478 -17.84 11.14 -17.44
N GLU A 479 -17.83 11.94 -16.39
CA GLU A 479 -17.55 13.37 -16.47
C GLU A 479 -16.07 13.66 -16.75
N TYR A 480 -15.15 13.01 -16.02
CA TYR A 480 -13.72 13.32 -16.05
C TYR A 480 -12.91 12.42 -16.98
N ASP A 481 -13.43 11.24 -17.35
CA ASP A 481 -12.77 10.27 -18.24
C ASP A 481 -13.79 9.45 -19.03
N PRO A 482 -14.59 10.10 -19.93
CA PRO A 482 -15.65 9.45 -20.68
C PRO A 482 -15.15 8.31 -21.61
N ASP A 483 -13.92 8.39 -22.10
CA ASP A 483 -13.30 7.43 -23.00
C ASP A 483 -12.52 6.33 -22.24
N ASN A 484 -12.59 6.31 -20.91
CA ASN A 484 -11.90 5.35 -20.05
C ASN A 484 -10.39 5.26 -20.35
N LEU A 485 -9.72 6.41 -20.46
CA LEU A 485 -8.27 6.50 -20.65
C LEU A 485 -7.52 5.92 -19.45
N PHE A 486 -7.95 6.27 -18.22
CA PHE A 486 -7.38 5.80 -16.96
C PHE A 486 -8.01 4.48 -16.53
N ARG A 487 -7.68 3.38 -17.24
CA ARG A 487 -8.21 2.04 -16.99
C ARG A 487 -7.23 1.05 -16.37
N MET A 488 -5.94 1.41 -16.24
CA MET A 488 -4.92 0.60 -15.58
C MET A 488 -4.97 0.81 -14.05
N ASN A 489 -6.03 0.31 -13.44
CA ASN A 489 -6.33 0.34 -12.00
C ASN A 489 -7.43 -0.68 -11.70
N GLN A 490 -8.07 -0.60 -10.52
CA GLN A 490 -9.34 -1.29 -10.27
C GLN A 490 -10.45 -0.51 -11.01
N ASN A 491 -10.62 -0.84 -12.29
CA ASN A 491 -11.28 0.02 -13.26
C ASN A 491 -12.78 0.19 -13.01
N ILE A 492 -13.23 1.44 -12.97
CA ILE A 492 -14.62 1.86 -12.95
C ILE A 492 -15.01 2.23 -14.38
N LEU A 493 -16.04 1.60 -14.92
CA LEU A 493 -16.53 1.95 -16.25
C LEU A 493 -17.36 3.24 -16.20
N PRO A 494 -17.24 4.13 -17.18
CA PRO A 494 -18.09 5.31 -17.31
C PRO A 494 -19.57 4.90 -17.47
N ALA A 495 -20.48 5.55 -16.72
CA ALA A 495 -21.94 5.27 -16.76
C ALA A 495 -22.58 5.68 -18.08
#